data_f2737a59249ce64d0670a39c598d16c3
#
_entry.id   f2737a59249ce64d0670a39c598d16c3
#
_cell.length_a   1.000
_cell.length_b   1.000
_cell.length_c   1.000
_cell.angle_alpha   90.00
_cell.angle_beta   90.00
_cell.angle_gamma   90.00
#
_symmetry.space_group_name_H-M   'P 1'
#
loop_
_entity.id
_entity.type
_entity.pdbx_description
1 polymer ?
#
loop_
_entity_poly.entity_id
_entity_poly.type
_entity_poly.pdbx_seq_one_letter_code
_entity_poly.pdbx_strand_id
1 'polypeptide(L)'
;METIIRKIDKNQINQDVIEEAGNVLKQGGLVAFPTETVYGLGADALKEEAAKKTYAAKGRPSDNPLIVHIADYEDLKKVAVNIPPETDALAAHFWPGPLTMIFEKSESVPYGTTGGLDTVAVRMPSDPIAAALIRAAGGFVSAPSANTSGRPSPTTAEHVRVDLEGKIDMILDGGAVDIGLESTILDMTVEPPMILRPGAITADMFEEVIGPVGVDETLVNSESKQAPKAPGMKYRHYAPKAKMMIVEGNIREEILAIRQLAYAAHREGKEVGIIATGETVQFYNYCLLYTSPS
;
A
#
# COMPACT_ATOMS: atom_id res chain seq x y z
N MET A 1 3.42 -23.05 -10.75
CA MET A 1 3.65 -21.99 -11.75
C MET A 1 5.04 -21.41 -11.51
N GLU A 2 5.82 -21.13 -12.54
CA GLU A 2 7.10 -20.42 -12.40
C GLU A 2 6.82 -18.91 -12.42
N THR A 3 7.40 -18.16 -11.48
CA THR A 3 7.27 -16.70 -11.43
C THR A 3 8.49 -16.08 -12.11
N ILE A 4 8.26 -15.27 -13.13
CA ILE A 4 9.32 -14.57 -13.86
C ILE A 4 9.76 -13.34 -13.06
N ILE A 5 11.06 -13.14 -12.84
CA ILE A 5 11.60 -11.93 -12.21
C ILE A 5 12.39 -11.13 -13.25
N ARG A 6 12.03 -9.84 -13.41
CA ARG A 6 12.73 -8.90 -14.30
C ARG A 6 13.26 -7.71 -13.50
N LYS A 7 14.57 -7.51 -13.54
CA LYS A 7 15.18 -6.29 -13.03
C LYS A 7 14.90 -5.11 -13.96
N ILE A 8 14.57 -3.97 -13.37
CA ILE A 8 14.26 -2.76 -14.11
C ILE A 8 14.82 -1.54 -13.35
N ASP A 9 15.54 -0.66 -14.06
CA ASP A 9 16.07 0.57 -13.48
C ASP A 9 15.06 1.71 -13.67
N LYS A 10 14.64 2.34 -12.57
CA LYS A 10 13.70 3.47 -12.60
C LYS A 10 14.23 4.70 -13.37
N ASN A 11 15.57 4.82 -13.51
CA ASN A 11 16.21 5.91 -14.26
C ASN A 11 16.41 5.58 -15.75
N GLN A 12 16.34 4.28 -16.12
CA GLN A 12 16.50 3.82 -17.50
C GLN A 12 15.55 2.66 -17.77
N ILE A 13 14.26 2.99 -17.90
CA ILE A 13 13.19 2.01 -18.07
C ILE A 13 13.34 1.23 -19.38
N ASN A 14 13.49 -0.09 -19.27
CA ASN A 14 13.48 -0.99 -20.41
C ASN A 14 12.05 -1.18 -20.90
N GLN A 15 11.72 -0.66 -22.09
CA GLN A 15 10.38 -0.71 -22.66
C GLN A 15 9.93 -2.14 -23.00
N ASP A 16 10.84 -3.01 -23.45
CA ASP A 16 10.50 -4.40 -23.78
C ASP A 16 10.03 -5.16 -22.52
N VAL A 17 10.67 -4.92 -21.37
CA VAL A 17 10.25 -5.50 -20.08
C VAL A 17 8.89 -4.96 -19.65
N ILE A 18 8.64 -3.66 -19.83
CA ILE A 18 7.34 -3.04 -19.52
C ILE A 18 6.24 -3.59 -20.42
N GLU A 19 6.49 -3.74 -21.72
CA GLU A 19 5.53 -4.33 -22.65
C GLU A 19 5.25 -5.80 -22.34
N GLU A 20 6.29 -6.59 -22.00
CA GLU A 20 6.13 -7.98 -21.53
C GLU A 20 5.18 -8.02 -20.32
N ALA A 21 5.45 -7.21 -19.29
CA ALA A 21 4.64 -7.14 -18.08
C ALA A 21 3.21 -6.62 -18.35
N GLY A 22 3.06 -5.59 -19.17
CA GLY A 22 1.77 -5.07 -19.60
C GLY A 22 0.92 -6.10 -20.32
N ASN A 23 1.54 -6.92 -21.17
CA ASN A 23 0.86 -8.00 -21.87
C ASN A 23 0.41 -9.11 -20.91
N VAL A 24 1.19 -9.43 -19.89
CA VAL A 24 0.76 -10.35 -18.81
C VAL A 24 -0.53 -9.85 -18.16
N LEU A 25 -0.59 -8.56 -17.77
CA LEU A 25 -1.79 -7.96 -17.18
C LEU A 25 -2.99 -7.98 -18.15
N LYS A 26 -2.80 -7.60 -19.44
CA LYS A 26 -3.86 -7.63 -20.46
C LYS A 26 -4.43 -9.02 -20.66
N GLN A 27 -3.62 -10.07 -20.50
CA GLN A 27 -4.05 -11.47 -20.60
C GLN A 27 -4.70 -11.97 -19.30
N GLY A 28 -4.85 -11.11 -18.30
CA GLY A 28 -5.45 -11.44 -17.00
C GLY A 28 -4.51 -12.20 -16.07
N GLY A 29 -3.20 -12.04 -16.25
CA GLY A 29 -2.16 -12.49 -15.32
C GLY A 29 -1.92 -11.47 -14.19
N LEU A 30 -0.99 -11.79 -13.29
CA LEU A 30 -0.63 -11.01 -12.12
C LEU A 30 0.83 -10.57 -12.18
N VAL A 31 1.09 -9.27 -12.01
CA VAL A 31 2.43 -8.70 -12.01
C VAL A 31 2.65 -7.91 -10.72
N ALA A 32 3.65 -8.27 -9.92
CA ALA A 32 4.07 -7.42 -8.80
C ALA A 32 5.04 -6.34 -9.31
N PHE A 33 4.85 -5.11 -8.85
CA PHE A 33 5.62 -3.95 -9.30
C PHE A 33 5.87 -2.95 -8.17
N PRO A 34 6.99 -2.19 -8.20
CA PRO A 34 7.26 -1.15 -7.21
C PRO A 34 6.33 0.04 -7.40
N THR A 35 6.03 0.70 -6.30
CA THR A 35 5.54 2.08 -6.25
C THR A 35 6.42 2.88 -5.29
N GLU A 36 6.20 4.18 -5.16
CA GLU A 36 6.93 4.99 -4.16
C GLU A 36 6.59 4.59 -2.72
N THR A 37 5.45 3.94 -2.49
CA THR A 37 4.99 3.51 -1.15
C THR A 37 5.42 2.10 -0.81
N VAL A 38 4.85 1.09 -1.48
CA VAL A 38 5.10 -0.35 -1.30
C VAL A 38 4.97 -1.06 -2.65
N TYR A 39 5.43 -2.30 -2.76
CA TYR A 39 5.15 -3.11 -3.95
C TYR A 39 3.66 -3.45 -4.04
N GLY A 40 3.08 -3.22 -5.21
CA GLY A 40 1.70 -3.55 -5.56
C GLY A 40 1.61 -4.88 -6.33
N LEU A 41 0.54 -5.64 -6.11
CA LEU A 41 0.20 -6.80 -6.93
C LEU A 41 -0.84 -6.39 -7.98
N GLY A 42 -0.39 -6.14 -9.20
CA GLY A 42 -1.17 -5.66 -10.32
C GLY A 42 -2.02 -6.74 -10.98
N ALA A 43 -3.24 -6.33 -11.35
CA ALA A 43 -4.15 -7.07 -12.21
C ALA A 43 -4.97 -6.07 -13.04
N ASP A 44 -5.55 -6.51 -14.15
CA ASP A 44 -6.47 -5.68 -14.96
C ASP A 44 -7.69 -5.27 -14.11
N ALA A 45 -7.82 -3.97 -13.83
CA ALA A 45 -8.84 -3.45 -12.92
C ALA A 45 -10.27 -3.58 -13.46
N LEU A 46 -10.43 -3.70 -14.78
CA LEU A 46 -11.72 -3.77 -15.44
C LEU A 46 -12.19 -5.21 -15.70
N LYS A 47 -11.42 -6.20 -15.24
CA LYS A 47 -11.76 -7.63 -15.39
C LYS A 47 -12.06 -8.28 -14.04
N GLU A 48 -13.30 -8.74 -13.88
CA GLU A 48 -13.77 -9.48 -12.70
C GLU A 48 -12.86 -10.67 -12.35
N GLU A 49 -12.45 -11.46 -13.35
CA GLU A 49 -11.63 -12.66 -13.17
C GLU A 49 -10.18 -12.32 -12.72
N ALA A 50 -9.66 -11.16 -13.12
CA ALA A 50 -8.34 -10.72 -12.67
C ALA A 50 -8.35 -10.34 -11.17
N ALA A 51 -9.42 -9.68 -10.70
CA ALA A 51 -9.63 -9.41 -9.28
C ALA A 51 -9.70 -10.72 -8.46
N LYS A 52 -10.44 -11.74 -8.93
CA LYS A 52 -10.51 -13.06 -8.25
C LYS A 52 -9.14 -13.72 -8.12
N LYS A 53 -8.30 -13.65 -9.16
CA LYS A 53 -6.93 -14.17 -9.10
C LYS A 53 -6.09 -13.44 -8.06
N THR A 54 -6.22 -12.11 -7.96
CA THR A 54 -5.52 -11.30 -6.95
C THR A 54 -5.88 -11.74 -5.53
N TYR A 55 -7.18 -11.92 -5.23
CA TYR A 55 -7.64 -12.40 -3.94
C TYR A 55 -7.11 -13.81 -3.63
N ALA A 56 -7.16 -14.71 -4.61
CA ALA A 56 -6.68 -16.08 -4.47
C ALA A 56 -5.17 -16.15 -4.20
N ALA A 57 -4.35 -15.41 -4.98
CA ALA A 57 -2.89 -15.39 -4.83
C ALA A 57 -2.44 -14.91 -3.44
N LYS A 58 -3.17 -13.93 -2.87
CA LYS A 58 -2.89 -13.35 -1.56
C LYS A 58 -3.51 -14.10 -0.38
N GLY A 59 -4.49 -14.97 -0.61
CA GLY A 59 -5.38 -15.46 0.43
C GLY A 59 -6.18 -14.31 1.09
N ARG A 60 -6.58 -13.31 0.29
CA ARG A 60 -7.28 -12.11 0.74
C ARG A 60 -8.80 -12.33 0.65
N PRO A 61 -9.58 -11.91 1.65
CA PRO A 61 -11.03 -11.90 1.54
C PRO A 61 -11.51 -11.01 0.38
N SER A 62 -12.48 -11.49 -0.40
CA SER A 62 -12.97 -10.79 -1.60
C SER A 62 -13.84 -9.57 -1.31
N ASP A 63 -14.28 -9.39 -0.07
CA ASP A 63 -15.00 -8.21 0.42
C ASP A 63 -14.08 -7.04 0.83
N ASN A 64 -12.77 -7.18 0.64
CA ASN A 64 -11.78 -6.15 0.94
C ASN A 64 -11.33 -5.49 -0.38
N PRO A 65 -11.82 -4.28 -0.73
CA PRO A 65 -11.69 -3.67 -2.04
C PRO A 65 -10.22 -3.51 -2.48
N LEU A 66 -10.02 -3.40 -3.80
CA LEU A 66 -8.73 -3.13 -4.42
C LEU A 66 -8.66 -1.64 -4.82
N ILE A 67 -7.44 -1.08 -4.85
CA ILE A 67 -7.20 0.28 -5.33
C ILE A 67 -6.91 0.21 -6.82
N VAL A 68 -7.64 0.98 -7.63
CA VAL A 68 -7.36 1.16 -9.06
C VAL A 68 -6.27 2.20 -9.23
N HIS A 69 -5.20 1.82 -9.91
CA HIS A 69 -4.08 2.70 -10.24
C HIS A 69 -4.23 3.19 -11.68
N ILE A 70 -4.10 4.49 -11.87
CA ILE A 70 -4.09 5.18 -13.16
C ILE A 70 -2.72 5.85 -13.38
N ALA A 71 -2.37 6.15 -14.61
CA ALA A 71 -1.12 6.83 -14.95
C ALA A 71 -1.34 8.25 -15.49
N ASP A 72 -2.55 8.56 -15.90
CA ASP A 72 -2.93 9.86 -16.44
C ASP A 72 -4.21 10.35 -15.76
N TYR A 73 -4.26 11.62 -15.35
CA TYR A 73 -5.38 12.19 -14.58
C TYR A 73 -6.73 12.07 -15.30
N GLU A 74 -6.72 12.23 -16.62
CA GLU A 74 -7.94 12.13 -17.44
C GLU A 74 -8.61 10.75 -17.37
N ASP A 75 -7.87 9.71 -16.99
CA ASP A 75 -8.41 8.36 -16.82
C ASP A 75 -9.32 8.23 -15.59
N LEU A 76 -9.23 9.15 -14.61
CA LEU A 76 -10.12 9.17 -13.46
C LEU A 76 -11.59 9.17 -13.88
N LYS A 77 -11.97 9.97 -14.87
CA LYS A 77 -13.36 10.09 -15.38
C LYS A 77 -13.90 8.82 -16.02
N LYS A 78 -13.03 7.84 -16.32
CA LYS A 78 -13.44 6.55 -16.89
C LYS A 78 -13.84 5.54 -15.82
N VAL A 79 -13.32 5.70 -14.58
CA VAL A 79 -13.53 4.76 -13.46
C VAL A 79 -14.37 5.35 -12.33
N ALA A 80 -14.52 6.68 -12.27
CA ALA A 80 -15.27 7.39 -11.25
C ALA A 80 -16.35 8.31 -11.86
N VAL A 81 -17.42 8.51 -11.10
CA VAL A 81 -18.50 9.46 -11.41
C VAL A 81 -18.70 10.41 -10.24
N ASN A 82 -19.46 11.49 -10.43
CA ASN A 82 -19.77 12.49 -9.40
C ASN A 82 -18.51 13.01 -8.67
N ILE A 83 -17.43 13.26 -9.45
CA ILE A 83 -16.13 13.68 -8.92
C ILE A 83 -16.27 15.09 -8.31
N PRO A 84 -16.01 15.27 -6.99
CA PRO A 84 -16.07 16.58 -6.34
C PRO A 84 -15.03 17.57 -6.90
N PRO A 85 -15.32 18.88 -6.95
CA PRO A 85 -14.41 19.88 -7.51
C PRO A 85 -13.08 20.02 -6.75
N GLU A 86 -13.05 19.71 -5.44
CA GLU A 86 -11.85 19.72 -4.62
C GLU A 86 -10.80 18.69 -5.09
N THR A 87 -11.24 17.68 -5.86
CA THR A 87 -10.37 16.67 -6.44
C THR A 87 -9.27 17.25 -7.32
N ASP A 88 -9.58 18.30 -8.10
CA ASP A 88 -8.60 18.96 -8.98
C ASP A 88 -7.46 19.58 -8.16
N ALA A 89 -7.78 20.23 -7.04
CA ALA A 89 -6.79 20.83 -6.15
C ALA A 89 -5.94 19.75 -5.45
N LEU A 90 -6.56 18.68 -4.95
CA LEU A 90 -5.86 17.55 -4.33
C LEU A 90 -4.94 16.84 -5.32
N ALA A 91 -5.43 16.59 -6.55
CA ALA A 91 -4.62 15.95 -7.58
C ALA A 91 -3.44 16.83 -8.00
N ALA A 92 -3.62 18.13 -8.13
CA ALA A 92 -2.54 19.05 -8.47
C ALA A 92 -1.41 19.09 -7.42
N HIS A 93 -1.73 18.84 -6.13
CA HIS A 93 -0.75 18.85 -5.05
C HIS A 93 -0.15 17.47 -4.75
N PHE A 94 -0.94 16.39 -4.85
CA PHE A 94 -0.57 15.08 -4.32
C PHE A 94 -0.51 13.97 -5.37
N TRP A 95 -0.91 14.22 -6.63
CA TRP A 95 -0.76 13.30 -7.74
C TRP A 95 0.19 13.85 -8.82
N PRO A 96 1.08 12.97 -9.33
CA PRO A 96 1.32 11.59 -8.93
C PRO A 96 1.93 11.51 -7.53
N GLY A 97 1.46 10.53 -6.70
CA GLY A 97 1.96 10.40 -5.33
C GLY A 97 1.18 9.47 -4.41
N PRO A 98 1.48 9.53 -3.09
CA PRO A 98 0.99 8.58 -2.09
C PRO A 98 -0.43 8.91 -1.59
N LEU A 99 -1.31 9.46 -2.43
CA LEU A 99 -2.72 9.71 -2.15
C LEU A 99 -3.60 8.73 -2.90
N THR A 100 -4.52 8.08 -2.19
CA THR A 100 -5.67 7.35 -2.73
C THR A 100 -6.93 8.11 -2.40
N MET A 101 -7.77 8.40 -3.39
CA MET A 101 -9.07 9.02 -3.21
C MET A 101 -10.18 8.04 -3.56
N ILE A 102 -11.28 8.04 -2.77
CA ILE A 102 -12.44 7.21 -3.00
C ILE A 102 -13.55 8.05 -3.63
N PHE A 103 -14.16 7.51 -4.68
CA PHE A 103 -15.25 8.13 -5.44
C PHE A 103 -16.38 7.13 -5.64
N GLU A 104 -17.55 7.60 -6.10
CA GLU A 104 -18.56 6.73 -6.68
C GLU A 104 -18.00 6.07 -7.94
N LYS A 105 -18.15 4.73 -8.06
CA LYS A 105 -17.61 4.00 -9.20
C LYS A 105 -18.42 4.22 -10.47
N SER A 106 -17.75 4.23 -11.63
CA SER A 106 -18.43 4.11 -12.91
C SER A 106 -18.85 2.65 -13.19
N GLU A 107 -19.71 2.43 -14.17
CA GLU A 107 -20.13 1.09 -14.59
C GLU A 107 -18.99 0.24 -15.16
N SER A 108 -17.90 0.87 -15.64
CA SER A 108 -16.74 0.16 -16.18
C SER A 108 -15.97 -0.65 -15.13
N VAL A 109 -16.07 -0.29 -13.84
CA VAL A 109 -15.36 -0.98 -12.76
C VAL A 109 -16.24 -2.11 -12.20
N PRO A 110 -15.82 -3.38 -12.31
CA PRO A 110 -16.61 -4.51 -11.81
C PRO A 110 -16.62 -4.56 -10.29
N TYR A 111 -17.69 -5.12 -9.71
CA TYR A 111 -17.83 -5.30 -8.26
C TYR A 111 -16.74 -6.18 -7.64
N GLY A 112 -16.15 -7.11 -8.40
CA GLY A 112 -15.00 -7.88 -7.92
C GLY A 112 -13.79 -7.01 -7.58
N THR A 113 -13.57 -5.92 -8.31
CA THR A 113 -12.51 -4.95 -8.02
C THR A 113 -12.82 -4.11 -6.79
N THR A 114 -14.08 -3.72 -6.59
CA THR A 114 -14.51 -2.87 -5.48
C THR A 114 -14.93 -3.65 -4.24
N GLY A 115 -14.81 -4.99 -4.23
CA GLY A 115 -15.25 -5.82 -3.11
C GLY A 115 -16.75 -5.75 -2.83
N GLY A 116 -17.56 -5.46 -3.86
CA GLY A 116 -19.01 -5.33 -3.77
C GLY A 116 -19.49 -3.92 -3.43
N LEU A 117 -18.61 -2.92 -3.34
CA LEU A 117 -18.97 -1.53 -3.03
C LEU A 117 -19.34 -0.75 -4.29
N ASP A 118 -20.23 0.25 -4.14
CA ASP A 118 -20.58 1.23 -5.16
C ASP A 118 -19.53 2.36 -5.29
N THR A 119 -18.44 2.26 -4.54
CA THR A 119 -17.32 3.19 -4.57
C THR A 119 -16.07 2.53 -5.12
N VAL A 120 -15.17 3.33 -5.69
CA VAL A 120 -13.86 2.94 -6.20
C VAL A 120 -12.77 3.77 -5.55
N ALA A 121 -11.72 3.12 -5.07
CA ALA A 121 -10.50 3.79 -4.62
C ALA A 121 -9.55 3.94 -5.81
N VAL A 122 -9.09 5.16 -6.08
CA VAL A 122 -8.22 5.48 -7.22
C VAL A 122 -6.94 6.15 -6.74
N ARG A 123 -5.82 5.79 -7.36
CA ARG A 123 -4.50 6.38 -7.08
C ARG A 123 -3.70 6.57 -8.36
N MET A 124 -2.90 7.63 -8.40
CA MET A 124 -1.90 7.87 -9.45
C MET A 124 -0.50 7.84 -8.82
N PRO A 125 0.23 6.71 -8.86
CA PRO A 125 1.53 6.57 -8.19
C PRO A 125 2.61 7.40 -8.88
N SER A 126 3.61 7.87 -8.13
CA SER A 126 4.71 8.68 -8.67
C SER A 126 5.90 7.84 -9.17
N ASP A 127 5.93 6.54 -8.89
CA ASP A 127 7.01 5.67 -9.38
C ASP A 127 6.96 5.53 -10.91
N PRO A 128 8.05 5.81 -11.63
CA PRO A 128 8.06 5.78 -13.09
C PRO A 128 7.85 4.39 -13.69
N ILE A 129 8.24 3.30 -12.98
CA ILE A 129 8.01 1.93 -13.42
C ILE A 129 6.51 1.62 -13.31
N ALA A 130 5.88 2.02 -12.21
CA ALA A 130 4.43 1.88 -12.03
C ALA A 130 3.66 2.61 -13.15
N ALA A 131 3.99 3.87 -13.42
CA ALA A 131 3.32 4.67 -14.45
C ALA A 131 3.48 4.04 -15.85
N ALA A 132 4.69 3.58 -16.20
CA ALA A 132 4.95 2.91 -17.47
C ALA A 132 4.16 1.60 -17.60
N LEU A 133 4.15 0.76 -16.56
CA LEU A 133 3.39 -0.49 -16.53
C LEU A 133 1.89 -0.26 -16.67
N ILE A 134 1.32 0.72 -15.94
CA ILE A 134 -0.11 1.04 -16.00
C ILE A 134 -0.51 1.44 -17.43
N ARG A 135 0.28 2.30 -18.10
CA ARG A 135 0.04 2.66 -19.52
C ARG A 135 0.13 1.45 -20.44
N ALA A 136 1.17 0.63 -20.28
CA ALA A 136 1.34 -0.59 -21.07
C ALA A 136 0.22 -1.60 -20.85
N ALA A 137 -0.38 -1.65 -19.66
CA ALA A 137 -1.51 -2.51 -19.33
C ALA A 137 -2.86 -2.02 -19.86
N GLY A 138 -2.94 -0.80 -20.39
CA GLY A 138 -4.18 -0.22 -20.91
C GLY A 138 -4.81 0.85 -20.01
N GLY A 139 -4.08 1.35 -19.02
CA GLY A 139 -4.44 2.52 -18.20
C GLY A 139 -5.05 2.21 -16.84
N PHE A 140 -5.51 0.98 -16.57
CA PHE A 140 -6.24 0.64 -15.35
C PHE A 140 -5.72 -0.65 -14.71
N VAL A 141 -4.99 -0.51 -13.61
CA VAL A 141 -4.41 -1.64 -12.87
C VAL A 141 -4.92 -1.63 -11.43
N SER A 142 -5.65 -2.66 -11.01
CA SER A 142 -5.97 -2.85 -9.59
C SER A 142 -4.77 -3.41 -8.86
N ALA A 143 -4.34 -2.78 -7.76
CA ALA A 143 -3.18 -3.26 -7.02
C ALA A 143 -3.31 -3.06 -5.51
N PRO A 144 -3.57 -4.13 -4.73
CA PRO A 144 -3.25 -4.18 -3.31
C PRO A 144 -1.74 -4.37 -3.12
N SER A 145 -1.24 -4.24 -1.90
CA SER A 145 0.17 -4.58 -1.58
C SER A 145 0.51 -6.02 -1.96
N ALA A 146 1.74 -6.28 -2.42
CA ALA A 146 2.15 -7.58 -2.99
C ALA A 146 2.63 -8.60 -1.93
N ASN A 147 1.91 -8.74 -0.82
CA ASN A 147 2.17 -9.71 0.27
C ASN A 147 1.04 -10.72 0.42
N THR A 148 1.31 -11.84 1.08
CA THR A 148 0.24 -12.70 1.62
C THR A 148 -0.57 -11.92 2.66
N SER A 149 -1.90 -12.03 2.62
CA SER A 149 -2.81 -11.27 3.50
C SER A 149 -2.44 -11.39 4.98
N GLY A 150 -2.42 -10.26 5.68
CA GLY A 150 -2.06 -10.17 7.10
C GLY A 150 -0.57 -9.98 7.39
N ARG A 151 0.33 -10.22 6.43
CA ARG A 151 1.77 -9.95 6.56
C ARG A 151 2.09 -8.47 6.29
N PRO A 152 3.25 -7.96 6.72
CA PRO A 152 3.72 -6.63 6.38
C PRO A 152 3.80 -6.42 4.86
N SER A 153 3.54 -5.20 4.40
CA SER A 153 3.65 -4.85 2.99
C SER A 153 5.09 -4.88 2.50
N PRO A 154 5.34 -5.39 1.29
CA PRO A 154 6.68 -5.56 0.76
C PRO A 154 7.28 -4.23 0.29
N THR A 155 8.52 -3.97 0.65
CA THR A 155 9.29 -2.79 0.27
C THR A 155 10.42 -3.10 -0.72
N THR A 156 10.62 -4.38 -1.04
CA THR A 156 11.57 -4.87 -2.05
C THR A 156 10.97 -6.04 -2.81
N ALA A 157 11.51 -6.33 -4.01
CA ALA A 157 11.12 -7.50 -4.80
C ALA A 157 11.38 -8.82 -4.06
N GLU A 158 12.41 -8.88 -3.22
CA GLU A 158 12.71 -10.07 -2.42
C GLU A 158 11.61 -10.37 -1.40
N HIS A 159 11.02 -9.35 -0.76
CA HIS A 159 9.87 -9.55 0.11
C HIS A 159 8.67 -10.10 -0.65
N VAL A 160 8.43 -9.63 -1.88
CA VAL A 160 7.38 -10.16 -2.77
C VAL A 160 7.67 -11.62 -3.11
N ARG A 161 8.91 -11.94 -3.49
CA ARG A 161 9.34 -13.29 -3.84
C ARG A 161 9.04 -14.28 -2.71
N VAL A 162 9.42 -13.94 -1.48
CA VAL A 162 9.18 -14.79 -0.29
C VAL A 162 7.69 -15.10 -0.09
N ASP A 163 6.80 -14.17 -0.42
CA ASP A 163 5.36 -14.30 -0.18
C ASP A 163 4.59 -14.92 -1.34
N LEU A 164 4.96 -14.58 -2.59
CA LEU A 164 4.14 -14.81 -3.76
C LEU A 164 4.82 -15.59 -4.89
N GLU A 165 6.09 -16.00 -4.77
CA GLU A 165 6.73 -16.87 -5.76
C GLU A 165 5.91 -18.16 -5.97
N GLY A 166 5.72 -18.54 -7.23
CA GLY A 166 4.90 -19.68 -7.60
C GLY A 166 3.39 -19.42 -7.62
N LYS A 167 2.92 -18.23 -7.20
CA LYS A 167 1.51 -17.84 -7.14
C LYS A 167 1.14 -16.73 -8.13
N ILE A 168 2.13 -16.02 -8.68
CA ILE A 168 1.96 -14.90 -9.61
C ILE A 168 2.87 -15.07 -10.82
N ASP A 169 2.53 -14.39 -11.92
CA ASP A 169 3.21 -14.59 -13.20
C ASP A 169 4.56 -13.88 -13.25
N MET A 170 4.65 -12.64 -12.72
CA MET A 170 5.87 -11.84 -12.84
C MET A 170 6.09 -10.93 -11.64
N ILE A 171 7.37 -10.62 -11.38
CA ILE A 171 7.83 -9.59 -10.45
C ILE A 171 8.75 -8.63 -11.22
N LEU A 172 8.43 -7.34 -11.24
CA LEU A 172 9.33 -6.28 -11.68
C LEU A 172 10.17 -5.82 -10.48
N ASP A 173 11.47 -6.12 -10.51
CA ASP A 173 12.41 -5.71 -9.46
C ASP A 173 13.00 -4.34 -9.78
N GLY A 174 12.38 -3.29 -9.23
CA GLY A 174 12.84 -1.90 -9.32
C GLY A 174 13.67 -1.43 -8.11
N GLY A 175 14.08 -2.36 -7.24
CA GLY A 175 14.81 -2.04 -6.00
C GLY A 175 13.90 -1.74 -4.82
N ALA A 176 14.45 -1.06 -3.81
CA ALA A 176 13.69 -0.66 -2.63
C ALA A 176 12.77 0.54 -2.93
N VAL A 177 11.62 0.58 -2.28
CA VAL A 177 10.69 1.70 -2.35
C VAL A 177 11.18 2.88 -1.48
N ASP A 178 10.68 4.08 -1.76
CA ASP A 178 11.17 5.30 -1.11
C ASP A 178 10.48 5.56 0.25
N ILE A 179 9.16 5.30 0.39
CA ILE A 179 8.36 5.65 1.59
C ILE A 179 8.23 4.47 2.56
N GLY A 180 7.84 3.28 2.07
CA GLY A 180 7.70 2.09 2.91
C GLY A 180 6.40 2.00 3.72
N LEU A 181 5.48 2.94 3.56
CA LEU A 181 4.13 2.94 4.11
C LEU A 181 3.11 3.02 2.98
N GLU A 182 1.91 2.49 3.21
CA GLU A 182 0.81 2.60 2.25
C GLU A 182 0.36 4.05 2.04
N SER A 183 -0.33 4.28 0.91
CA SER A 183 -0.92 5.59 0.60
C SER A 183 -1.95 6.02 1.66
N THR A 184 -2.03 7.33 1.94
CA THR A 184 -3.17 7.90 2.66
C THR A 184 -4.43 7.69 1.84
N ILE A 185 -5.55 7.31 2.49
CA ILE A 185 -6.85 7.14 1.83
C ILE A 185 -7.80 8.22 2.31
N LEU A 186 -8.32 9.00 1.38
CA LEU A 186 -9.31 10.05 1.60
C LEU A 186 -10.63 9.67 0.90
N ASP A 187 -11.72 9.61 1.65
CA ASP A 187 -13.08 9.40 1.15
C ASP A 187 -13.66 10.74 0.68
N MET A 188 -13.86 10.85 -0.64
CA MET A 188 -14.44 12.04 -1.29
C MET A 188 -15.95 11.93 -1.48
N THR A 189 -16.58 10.85 -0.99
CA THR A 189 -18.03 10.63 -1.12
C THR A 189 -18.83 11.19 0.06
N VAL A 190 -18.15 11.79 1.03
CA VAL A 190 -18.73 12.38 2.25
C VAL A 190 -18.27 13.82 2.45
N GLU A 191 -19.04 14.61 3.18
CA GLU A 191 -18.74 16.02 3.48
C GLU A 191 -18.65 16.22 5.00
N PRO A 192 -17.55 16.74 5.56
CA PRO A 192 -16.27 16.98 4.89
C PRO A 192 -15.58 15.67 4.45
N PRO A 193 -14.62 15.72 3.48
CA PRO A 193 -13.83 14.55 3.10
C PRO A 193 -13.15 13.89 4.30
N MET A 194 -13.09 12.56 4.31
CA MET A 194 -12.70 11.81 5.51
C MET A 194 -11.48 10.91 5.28
N ILE A 195 -10.48 11.00 6.16
CA ILE A 195 -9.32 10.11 6.15
C ILE A 195 -9.73 8.75 6.69
N LEU A 196 -9.65 7.71 5.84
CA LEU A 196 -9.95 6.32 6.19
C LEU A 196 -8.70 5.48 6.50
N ARG A 197 -7.54 5.93 6.06
CA ARG A 197 -6.24 5.31 6.37
C ARG A 197 -5.16 6.39 6.39
N PRO A 198 -4.41 6.54 7.50
CA PRO A 198 -3.26 7.44 7.54
C PRO A 198 -2.10 6.88 6.69
N GLY A 199 -1.28 7.78 6.15
CA GLY A 199 -0.08 7.48 5.37
C GLY A 199 0.86 8.69 5.37
N ALA A 200 1.63 8.87 4.30
CA ALA A 200 2.60 9.95 4.20
C ALA A 200 1.95 11.35 4.09
N ILE A 201 0.70 11.44 3.63
CA ILE A 201 -0.04 12.71 3.57
C ILE A 201 -0.91 12.81 4.83
N THR A 202 -0.72 13.91 5.59
CA THR A 202 -1.37 14.15 6.89
C THR A 202 -2.64 15.00 6.75
N ALA A 203 -3.44 15.08 7.84
CA ALA A 203 -4.62 15.94 7.88
C ALA A 203 -4.25 17.41 7.65
N ASP A 204 -3.19 17.90 8.28
CA ASP A 204 -2.72 19.29 8.13
C ASP A 204 -2.39 19.62 6.67
N MET A 205 -1.78 18.68 5.93
CA MET A 205 -1.48 18.87 4.50
C MET A 205 -2.76 18.96 3.64
N PHE A 206 -3.82 18.22 3.99
CA PHE A 206 -5.11 18.35 3.31
C PHE A 206 -5.77 19.69 3.64
N GLU A 207 -5.73 20.11 4.91
CA GLU A 207 -6.33 21.36 5.36
C GLU A 207 -5.75 22.57 4.65
N GLU A 208 -4.47 22.56 4.32
CA GLU A 208 -3.80 23.61 3.53
C GLU A 208 -4.34 23.72 2.10
N VAL A 209 -4.91 22.64 1.54
CA VAL A 209 -5.35 22.59 0.13
C VAL A 209 -6.86 22.74 -0.02
N ILE A 210 -7.65 22.07 0.82
CA ILE A 210 -9.11 21.98 0.68
C ILE A 210 -9.86 22.40 1.94
N GLY A 211 -9.18 22.82 3.01
CA GLY A 211 -9.81 23.08 4.30
C GLY A 211 -10.02 21.81 5.12
N PRO A 212 -10.87 21.87 6.17
CA PRO A 212 -11.01 20.80 7.16
C PRO A 212 -11.37 19.44 6.57
N VAL A 213 -10.70 18.38 7.05
CA VAL A 213 -10.99 16.98 6.74
C VAL A 213 -11.33 16.22 8.02
N GLY A 214 -12.20 15.22 7.92
CA GLY A 214 -12.50 14.30 9.03
C GLY A 214 -11.48 13.18 9.13
N VAL A 215 -11.46 12.53 10.31
CA VAL A 215 -10.73 11.28 10.52
C VAL A 215 -11.74 10.23 10.98
N ASP A 216 -11.74 9.06 10.35
CA ASP A 216 -12.70 8.00 10.65
C ASP A 216 -12.53 7.49 12.09
N GLU A 217 -13.61 7.39 12.84
CA GLU A 217 -13.61 6.96 14.23
C GLU A 217 -13.04 5.55 14.43
N THR A 218 -13.09 4.70 13.43
CA THR A 218 -12.53 3.34 13.50
C THR A 218 -11.01 3.33 13.58
N LEU A 219 -10.35 4.41 13.18
CA LEU A 219 -8.90 4.59 13.36
C LEU A 219 -8.54 4.90 14.82
N VAL A 220 -9.48 5.44 15.60
CA VAL A 220 -9.31 5.80 17.01
C VAL A 220 -9.88 4.71 17.92
N ASN A 221 -10.98 4.02 17.51
CA ASN A 221 -11.69 3.00 18.27
C ASN A 221 -11.76 1.67 17.52
N SER A 222 -11.01 0.67 17.95
CA SER A 222 -10.92 -0.67 17.33
C SER A 222 -12.18 -1.57 17.46
N GLU A 223 -13.27 -1.10 18.05
CA GLU A 223 -14.50 -1.90 18.30
C GLU A 223 -15.61 -1.72 17.26
N SER A 224 -15.40 -0.92 16.23
CA SER A 224 -16.40 -0.67 15.18
C SER A 224 -16.68 -1.91 14.32
N LYS A 225 -17.99 -2.25 14.15
CA LYS A 225 -18.47 -3.37 13.34
C LYS A 225 -18.90 -2.97 11.92
N GLN A 226 -18.53 -1.79 11.45
CA GLN A 226 -18.93 -1.32 10.11
C GLN A 226 -18.21 -2.08 8.98
N ALA A 227 -18.87 -2.21 7.83
CA ALA A 227 -18.24 -2.77 6.63
C ALA A 227 -17.09 -1.88 6.15
N PRO A 228 -15.95 -2.46 5.72
CA PRO A 228 -14.80 -1.67 5.32
C PRO A 228 -15.11 -0.89 4.04
N LYS A 229 -14.95 0.41 4.08
CA LYS A 229 -15.04 1.28 2.89
C LYS A 229 -13.72 1.33 2.11
N ALA A 230 -12.61 0.92 2.74
CA ALA A 230 -11.28 1.00 2.16
C ALA A 230 -10.41 -0.20 2.55
N PRO A 231 -9.33 -0.50 1.76
CA PRO A 231 -8.35 -1.51 2.13
C PRO A 231 -7.71 -1.21 3.48
N GLY A 232 -7.62 -2.23 4.35
CA GLY A 232 -6.95 -2.10 5.65
C GLY A 232 -7.84 -1.79 6.84
N MET A 233 -9.16 -1.53 6.66
CA MET A 233 -10.04 -1.14 7.77
C MET A 233 -10.62 -2.32 8.57
N LYS A 234 -10.88 -3.49 7.97
CA LYS A 234 -11.65 -4.57 8.61
C LYS A 234 -10.81 -5.65 9.26
N TYR A 235 -9.68 -5.97 8.66
CA TYR A 235 -8.88 -7.12 9.07
C TYR A 235 -7.61 -6.65 9.77
N ARG A 236 -7.06 -7.51 10.65
CA ARG A 236 -5.75 -7.23 11.25
C ARG A 236 -4.69 -7.25 10.14
N HIS A 237 -4.19 -6.07 9.81
CA HIS A 237 -3.16 -5.86 8.81
C HIS A 237 -1.81 -5.56 9.48
N TYR A 238 -0.71 -5.76 8.74
CA TYR A 238 0.64 -5.32 9.12
C TYR A 238 1.13 -5.88 10.47
N ALA A 239 0.55 -6.98 10.92
CA ALA A 239 0.89 -7.52 12.23
C ALA A 239 2.11 -8.43 12.14
N PRO A 240 3.26 -8.07 12.71
CA PRO A 240 4.38 -8.97 12.87
C PRO A 240 3.98 -10.17 13.74
N LYS A 241 4.63 -11.33 13.53
CA LYS A 241 4.40 -12.50 14.37
C LYS A 241 4.90 -12.26 15.80
N ALA A 242 5.96 -11.48 15.96
CA ALA A 242 6.51 -11.11 17.26
C ALA A 242 5.62 -10.09 17.96
N LYS A 243 5.57 -10.18 19.29
CA LYS A 243 4.97 -9.13 20.12
C LYS A 243 5.81 -7.86 19.97
N MET A 244 5.17 -6.77 19.57
CA MET A 244 5.80 -5.45 19.44
C MET A 244 5.40 -4.56 20.62
N MET A 245 6.33 -3.75 21.09
CA MET A 245 6.13 -2.78 22.16
C MET A 245 6.84 -1.49 21.80
N ILE A 246 6.11 -0.37 21.90
CA ILE A 246 6.66 0.98 21.75
C ILE A 246 6.98 1.47 23.16
N VAL A 247 8.15 2.04 23.34
CA VAL A 247 8.59 2.68 24.59
C VAL A 247 8.70 4.17 24.31
N GLU A 248 7.96 4.96 25.06
CA GLU A 248 7.90 6.42 24.93
C GLU A 248 8.39 7.10 26.21
N GLY A 249 9.11 8.21 26.09
CA GLY A 249 9.64 8.98 27.19
C GLY A 249 10.75 9.92 26.76
N ASN A 250 11.59 10.36 27.70
CA ASN A 250 12.84 11.02 27.31
C ASN A 250 13.91 9.96 26.93
N ILE A 251 14.84 10.33 26.06
CA ILE A 251 15.84 9.41 25.47
C ILE A 251 16.57 8.55 26.52
N ARG A 252 16.91 9.12 27.71
CA ARG A 252 17.64 8.36 28.73
C ARG A 252 16.76 7.31 29.39
N GLU A 253 15.51 7.64 29.69
CA GLU A 253 14.53 6.71 30.26
C GLU A 253 14.15 5.63 29.28
N GLU A 254 13.93 5.98 28.01
CA GLU A 254 13.66 5.01 26.92
C GLU A 254 14.79 3.99 26.81
N ILE A 255 16.06 4.42 26.73
CA ILE A 255 17.21 3.54 26.66
C ILE A 255 17.25 2.56 27.83
N LEU A 256 17.03 3.06 29.06
CA LEU A 256 17.03 2.22 30.26
C LEU A 256 15.88 1.22 30.26
N ALA A 257 14.67 1.66 29.91
CA ALA A 257 13.48 0.81 29.86
C ALA A 257 13.63 -0.28 28.81
N ILE A 258 14.06 0.07 27.59
CA ILE A 258 14.28 -0.91 26.50
C ILE A 258 15.32 -1.94 26.91
N ARG A 259 16.43 -1.54 27.52
CA ARG A 259 17.47 -2.47 28.01
C ARG A 259 16.94 -3.42 29.08
N GLN A 260 16.13 -2.92 30.02
CA GLN A 260 15.52 -3.76 31.07
C GLN A 260 14.53 -4.76 30.49
N LEU A 261 13.66 -4.33 29.55
CA LEU A 261 12.70 -5.19 28.86
C LEU A 261 13.40 -6.27 28.02
N ALA A 262 14.43 -5.89 27.28
CA ALA A 262 15.22 -6.82 26.47
C ALA A 262 15.96 -7.86 27.34
N TYR A 263 16.56 -7.42 28.45
CA TYR A 263 17.22 -8.30 29.39
C TYR A 263 16.25 -9.30 30.06
N ALA A 264 15.07 -8.83 30.48
CA ALA A 264 14.05 -9.69 31.07
C ALA A 264 13.56 -10.74 30.07
N ALA A 265 13.28 -10.35 28.83
CA ALA A 265 12.85 -11.27 27.78
C ALA A 265 13.94 -12.31 27.42
N HIS A 266 15.20 -11.88 27.36
CA HIS A 266 16.34 -12.79 27.12
C HIS A 266 16.49 -13.83 28.23
N ARG A 267 16.29 -13.44 29.49
CA ARG A 267 16.31 -14.39 30.64
C ARG A 267 15.19 -15.43 30.56
N GLU A 268 14.10 -15.10 29.88
CA GLU A 268 12.99 -16.03 29.60
C GLU A 268 13.26 -16.92 28.36
N GLY A 269 14.45 -16.82 27.74
CA GLY A 269 14.82 -17.59 26.55
C GLY A 269 14.17 -17.07 25.26
N LYS A 270 13.69 -15.82 25.24
CA LYS A 270 13.09 -15.19 24.06
C LYS A 270 14.14 -14.50 23.20
N GLU A 271 13.99 -14.58 21.89
CA GLU A 271 14.73 -13.73 20.95
C GLU A 271 14.13 -12.32 20.96
N VAL A 272 14.99 -11.31 20.99
CA VAL A 272 14.58 -9.91 21.08
C VAL A 272 15.20 -9.12 19.92
N GLY A 273 14.38 -8.42 19.15
CA GLY A 273 14.80 -7.39 18.21
C GLY A 273 14.52 -6.00 18.79
N ILE A 274 15.41 -5.06 18.55
CA ILE A 274 15.24 -3.63 18.93
C ILE A 274 15.32 -2.81 17.65
N ILE A 275 14.30 -1.98 17.42
CA ILE A 275 14.29 -0.95 16.37
C ILE A 275 14.65 0.36 17.08
N ALA A 276 15.74 1.00 16.65
CA ALA A 276 16.27 2.19 17.28
C ALA A 276 16.75 3.20 16.24
N THR A 277 16.81 4.49 16.64
CA THR A 277 17.41 5.53 15.80
C THR A 277 18.95 5.42 15.79
N GLY A 278 19.62 6.04 14.82
CA GLY A 278 21.09 6.04 14.72
C GLY A 278 21.78 6.57 15.98
N GLU A 279 21.14 7.53 16.69
CA GLU A 279 21.70 8.12 17.92
C GLU A 279 21.66 7.16 19.11
N THR A 280 20.67 6.27 19.17
CA THR A 280 20.44 5.39 20.32
C THR A 280 20.91 3.96 20.13
N VAL A 281 21.11 3.50 18.89
CA VAL A 281 21.48 2.11 18.57
C VAL A 281 22.72 1.63 19.32
N GLN A 282 23.71 2.48 19.54
CA GLN A 282 24.96 2.17 20.23
C GLN A 282 24.78 1.75 21.69
N PHE A 283 23.61 2.01 22.29
CA PHE A 283 23.32 1.67 23.69
C PHE A 283 22.72 0.26 23.85
N TYR A 284 22.48 -0.49 22.74
CA TYR A 284 21.82 -1.79 22.75
C TYR A 284 22.76 -2.91 22.26
N ASN A 285 23.56 -3.49 23.13
CA ASN A 285 24.67 -4.40 22.74
C ASN A 285 24.31 -5.90 22.70
N TYR A 286 23.04 -6.31 22.91
CA TYR A 286 22.69 -7.72 23.16
C TYR A 286 21.55 -8.29 22.34
N CYS A 287 21.07 -7.57 21.30
CA CYS A 287 19.88 -7.97 20.53
C CYS A 287 20.13 -7.81 19.03
N LEU A 288 19.29 -8.46 18.21
CA LEU A 288 19.20 -8.11 16.80
C LEU A 288 18.78 -6.63 16.70
N LEU A 289 19.73 -5.81 16.23
CA LEU A 289 19.53 -4.36 16.12
C LEU A 289 19.07 -4.02 14.70
N TYR A 290 18.00 -3.25 14.61
CA TYR A 290 17.54 -2.65 13.38
C TYR A 290 17.62 -1.14 13.52
N THR A 291 18.31 -0.47 12.61
CA THR A 291 18.31 1.00 12.54
C THR A 291 17.22 1.47 11.60
N SER A 292 16.39 2.40 12.08
CA SER A 292 15.52 3.18 11.21
C SER A 292 16.31 4.40 10.73
N PRO A 293 16.28 4.77 9.45
CA PRO A 293 16.65 6.13 9.06
C PRO A 293 15.74 7.10 9.80
N SER A 294 16.35 8.04 10.46
CA SER A 294 15.67 9.13 11.17
C SER A 294 15.02 10.08 10.17
#